data_a82cb9d0f1d405e238c5db4b079d1555
#
_entry.id   a82cb9d0f1d405e238c5db4b079d1555
#
_cell.length_a   1.000
_cell.length_b   1.000
_cell.length_c   1.000
_cell.angle_alpha   90.00
_cell.angle_beta   90.00
_cell.angle_gamma   90.00
#
_symmetry.space_group_name_H-M   'P 1'
#
loop_
_entity.id
_entity.type
_entity.pdbx_description
1 polymer ?
#
loop_
_entity_poly.entity_id
_entity_poly.type
_entity_poly.pdbx_seq_one_letter_code
_entity_poly.pdbx_strand_id
1 'polypeptide(L)'
;MRVTLQSLVLGTVLVRWLTTAVALAQGDTAELDRVLTQMDAAARTFRTTEAAVAWDQYQKVINETETEKGKIYFRREGGEIQMAADFVEPDKKYVIYSGGKIQVYQPKIDQVNEYNPVKNRSEVESFLVLGFGGGGHDLLKSYEVKFLGPETVNGAAAEKLELIPKSTRLRNNIARILLWIDPARGISVQQQFFEPSGDYRLAKYSEIQINQKLPDSAFKLKTTGKTKFVSAQG
;
A
#
# COMPACT_ATOMS: atom_id res chain seq x y z
N MET A 1 -21.12 -56.89 53.68
CA MET A 1 -19.87 -56.56 52.94
C MET A 1 -20.27 -56.07 51.56
N ARG A 2 -20.40 -54.77 51.38
CA ARG A 2 -20.67 -54.12 50.09
C ARG A 2 -19.56 -53.10 49.85
N VAL A 3 -18.73 -53.36 48.84
CA VAL A 3 -17.72 -52.43 48.35
C VAL A 3 -18.30 -51.72 47.17
N THR A 4 -18.48 -50.44 47.26
CA THR A 4 -18.97 -49.53 46.20
C THR A 4 -17.87 -49.14 45.28
N LEU A 5 -18.08 -49.37 43.99
CA LEU A 5 -17.30 -48.88 42.88
C LEU A 5 -17.68 -47.44 42.59
N GLN A 6 -16.80 -46.48 42.87
CA GLN A 6 -16.87 -45.10 42.34
C GLN A 6 -15.45 -44.60 42.15
N SER A 7 -15.03 -44.52 40.89
CA SER A 7 -14.00 -43.61 40.34
C SER A 7 -13.63 -44.03 38.94
N LEU A 8 -14.26 -43.47 37.95
CA LEU A 8 -13.69 -43.28 36.59
C LEU A 8 -14.58 -42.36 35.72
N VAL A 9 -14.62 -41.09 36.04
CA VAL A 9 -15.06 -40.06 35.08
C VAL A 9 -14.33 -38.76 35.40
N LEU A 10 -13.06 -38.63 35.10
CA LEU A 10 -12.35 -37.35 35.08
C LEU A 10 -11.11 -37.48 34.18
N GLY A 11 -11.29 -37.51 32.87
CA GLY A 11 -10.15 -37.66 31.98
C GLY A 11 -10.35 -37.26 30.51
N THR A 12 -11.51 -36.70 30.15
CA THR A 12 -11.82 -36.55 28.71
C THR A 12 -12.18 -35.12 28.27
N VAL A 13 -12.03 -34.11 29.10
CA VAL A 13 -12.44 -32.70 28.74
C VAL A 13 -11.26 -31.79 28.36
N LEU A 14 -10.01 -32.16 28.63
CA LEU A 14 -8.85 -31.27 28.44
C LEU A 14 -8.15 -31.33 27.08
N VAL A 15 -8.54 -32.22 26.18
CA VAL A 15 -7.84 -32.41 24.88
C VAL A 15 -8.51 -31.64 23.71
N ARG A 16 -9.74 -31.12 23.87
CA ARG A 16 -10.47 -30.49 22.77
C ARG A 16 -10.19 -28.99 22.56
N TRP A 17 -9.48 -28.30 23.44
CA TRP A 17 -9.25 -26.85 23.32
C TRP A 17 -7.95 -26.47 22.59
N LEU A 18 -7.01 -27.40 22.42
CA LEU A 18 -5.73 -27.14 21.73
C LEU A 18 -5.80 -27.30 20.22
N THR A 19 -6.79 -28.01 19.67
CA THR A 19 -6.88 -28.27 18.24
C THR A 19 -7.51 -27.13 17.43
N THR A 20 -8.35 -26.28 18.02
CA THR A 20 -9.00 -25.18 17.31
C THR A 20 -8.07 -24.00 17.06
N ALA A 21 -7.14 -23.68 17.96
CA ALA A 21 -6.20 -22.58 17.80
C ALA A 21 -5.17 -22.84 16.68
N VAL A 22 -4.72 -24.08 16.53
CA VAL A 22 -3.77 -24.49 15.47
C VAL A 22 -4.44 -24.42 14.09
N ALA A 23 -5.70 -24.83 14.00
CA ALA A 23 -6.43 -24.82 12.73
C ALA A 23 -6.72 -23.40 12.22
N LEU A 24 -7.00 -22.43 13.12
CA LEU A 24 -7.20 -21.02 12.77
C LEU A 24 -5.90 -20.38 12.27
N ALA A 25 -4.78 -20.61 12.96
CA ALA A 25 -3.48 -20.07 12.57
C ALA A 25 -2.97 -20.63 11.23
N GLN A 26 -3.28 -21.89 10.92
CA GLN A 26 -2.95 -22.50 9.62
C GLN A 26 -3.82 -21.95 8.50
N GLY A 27 -5.10 -21.63 8.76
CA GLY A 27 -6.01 -21.00 7.81
C GLY A 27 -5.52 -19.62 7.39
N ASP A 28 -5.16 -18.76 8.35
CA ASP A 28 -4.68 -17.41 8.09
C ASP A 28 -3.37 -17.39 7.29
N THR A 29 -2.47 -18.35 7.53
CA THR A 29 -1.21 -18.49 6.79
C THR A 29 -1.44 -18.90 5.35
N ALA A 30 -2.35 -19.86 5.10
CA ALA A 30 -2.68 -20.32 3.75
C ALA A 30 -3.38 -19.21 2.93
N GLU A 31 -4.28 -18.45 3.55
CA GLU A 31 -4.95 -17.33 2.90
C GLU A 31 -3.96 -16.19 2.59
N LEU A 32 -3.05 -15.87 3.51
CA LEU A 32 -1.97 -14.93 3.25
C LEU A 32 -1.15 -15.35 2.03
N ASP A 33 -0.67 -16.60 2.00
CA ASP A 33 0.13 -17.12 0.89
C ASP A 33 -0.61 -17.06 -0.45
N ARG A 34 -1.92 -17.37 -0.44
CA ARG A 34 -2.79 -17.23 -1.61
C ARG A 34 -2.81 -15.80 -2.14
N VAL A 35 -3.02 -14.80 -1.27
CA VAL A 35 -3.05 -13.39 -1.67
C VAL A 35 -1.68 -12.94 -2.20
N LEU A 36 -0.60 -13.30 -1.51
CA LEU A 36 0.77 -12.95 -1.94
C LEU A 36 1.09 -13.59 -3.30
N THR A 37 0.68 -14.84 -3.54
CA THR A 37 0.84 -15.54 -4.83
C THR A 37 0.08 -14.83 -5.96
N GLN A 38 -1.13 -14.34 -5.69
CA GLN A 38 -1.90 -13.55 -6.68
C GLN A 38 -1.19 -12.24 -7.02
N MET A 39 -0.65 -11.54 -6.01
CA MET A 39 0.14 -10.32 -6.22
C MET A 39 1.41 -10.60 -7.04
N ASP A 40 2.10 -11.73 -6.79
CA ASP A 40 3.26 -12.15 -7.57
C ASP A 40 2.90 -12.41 -9.04
N ALA A 41 1.76 -13.05 -9.28
CA ALA A 41 1.27 -13.29 -10.63
C ALA A 41 0.97 -11.99 -11.37
N ALA A 42 0.32 -11.02 -10.71
CA ALA A 42 0.09 -9.69 -11.23
C ALA A 42 1.40 -8.95 -11.53
N ALA A 43 2.37 -8.99 -10.61
CA ALA A 43 3.66 -8.31 -10.74
C ALA A 43 4.47 -8.77 -11.95
N ARG A 44 4.41 -10.06 -12.31
CA ARG A 44 5.12 -10.60 -13.49
C ARG A 44 4.66 -10.00 -14.81
N THR A 45 3.39 -9.67 -14.93
CA THR A 45 2.79 -9.13 -16.16
C THR A 45 2.60 -7.64 -16.12
N PHE A 46 2.82 -7.00 -14.97
CA PHE A 46 2.64 -5.56 -14.78
C PHE A 46 3.58 -4.74 -15.65
N ARG A 47 3.01 -3.77 -16.36
CA ARG A 47 3.74 -2.78 -17.18
C ARG A 47 3.32 -1.36 -16.81
N THR A 48 2.01 -1.12 -16.78
CA THR A 48 1.45 0.21 -16.55
C THR A 48 0.16 0.14 -15.76
N THR A 49 -0.14 1.22 -15.04
CA THR A 49 -1.47 1.46 -14.45
C THR A 49 -1.82 2.95 -14.60
N GLU A 50 -3.07 3.21 -14.95
CA GLU A 50 -3.76 4.49 -14.76
C GLU A 50 -4.95 4.24 -13.85
N ALA A 51 -5.18 5.13 -12.89
CA ALA A 51 -6.35 5.09 -12.02
C ALA A 51 -6.77 6.49 -11.59
N ALA A 52 -8.05 6.71 -11.36
CA ALA A 52 -8.51 7.83 -10.56
C ALA A 52 -8.15 7.60 -9.10
N VAL A 53 -7.76 8.66 -8.40
CA VAL A 53 -7.38 8.60 -6.98
C VAL A 53 -8.10 9.68 -6.18
N ALA A 54 -8.61 9.29 -5.01
CA ALA A 54 -8.93 10.19 -3.91
C ALA A 54 -7.92 9.92 -2.79
N TRP A 55 -7.19 10.96 -2.42
CA TRP A 55 -6.12 10.92 -1.43
C TRP A 55 -6.53 11.72 -0.21
N ASP A 56 -6.95 11.05 0.86
CA ASP A 56 -7.32 11.66 2.12
C ASP A 56 -6.09 11.81 3.02
N GLN A 57 -5.92 12.97 3.61
CA GLN A 57 -4.91 13.29 4.63
C GLN A 57 -5.63 13.67 5.92
N TYR A 58 -5.68 12.75 6.88
CA TYR A 58 -6.27 12.98 8.18
C TYR A 58 -5.22 13.49 9.18
N GLN A 59 -5.55 14.55 9.88
CA GLN A 59 -4.75 15.14 10.95
C GLN A 59 -5.47 14.97 12.30
N LYS A 60 -4.93 14.09 13.13
CA LYS A 60 -5.55 13.70 14.41
C LYS A 60 -5.71 14.86 15.37
N VAL A 61 -4.72 15.76 15.44
CA VAL A 61 -4.69 16.87 16.42
C VAL A 61 -5.88 17.82 16.24
N ILE A 62 -6.24 18.11 14.99
CA ILE A 62 -7.35 19.01 14.65
C ILE A 62 -8.61 18.26 14.23
N ASN A 63 -8.53 16.92 14.12
CA ASN A 63 -9.62 16.04 13.69
C ASN A 63 -10.20 16.44 12.32
N GLU A 64 -9.33 16.79 11.37
CA GLU A 64 -9.72 17.20 10.02
C GLU A 64 -9.16 16.25 8.98
N THR A 65 -9.87 16.15 7.85
CA THR A 65 -9.43 15.41 6.67
C THR A 65 -9.44 16.34 5.47
N GLU A 66 -8.30 16.48 4.82
CA GLU A 66 -8.18 17.11 3.51
C GLU A 66 -8.17 16.02 2.43
N THR A 67 -8.96 16.20 1.37
CA THR A 67 -9.04 15.25 0.25
C THR A 67 -8.53 15.90 -1.03
N GLU A 68 -7.52 15.30 -1.61
CA GLU A 68 -7.03 15.63 -2.95
C GLU A 68 -7.56 14.60 -3.95
N LYS A 69 -8.02 15.05 -5.14
CA LYS A 69 -8.50 14.15 -6.19
C LYS A 69 -7.75 14.37 -7.48
N GLY A 70 -7.56 13.27 -8.22
CA GLY A 70 -6.83 13.33 -9.48
C GLY A 70 -6.66 11.97 -10.12
N LYS A 71 -5.57 11.82 -10.87
CA LYS A 71 -5.17 10.56 -11.49
C LYS A 71 -3.77 10.17 -11.07
N ILE A 72 -3.54 8.87 -10.98
CA ILE A 72 -2.20 8.32 -10.82
C ILE A 72 -1.82 7.47 -12.03
N TYR A 73 -0.53 7.45 -12.28
CA TYR A 73 0.09 6.70 -13.36
C TYR A 73 1.30 5.95 -12.83
N PHE A 74 1.38 4.67 -13.12
CA PHE A 74 2.58 3.86 -12.87
C PHE A 74 3.06 3.26 -14.17
N ARG A 75 4.39 3.22 -14.35
CA ARG A 75 5.03 2.55 -15.46
C ARG A 75 6.28 1.82 -14.98
N ARG A 76 6.45 0.59 -15.44
CA ARG A 76 7.69 -0.18 -15.30
C ARG A 76 8.25 -0.46 -16.68
N GLU A 77 9.43 0.07 -16.97
CA GLU A 77 10.11 -0.09 -18.25
C GLU A 77 11.61 -0.27 -18.01
N GLY A 78 12.22 -1.32 -18.60
CA GLY A 78 13.66 -1.57 -18.49
C GLY A 78 14.18 -1.77 -17.06
N GLY A 79 13.31 -2.17 -16.11
CA GLY A 79 13.65 -2.29 -14.68
C GLY A 79 13.47 -0.98 -13.89
N GLU A 80 13.21 0.14 -14.55
CA GLU A 80 12.90 1.41 -13.90
C GLU A 80 11.41 1.52 -13.56
N ILE A 81 11.14 2.16 -12.42
CA ILE A 81 9.81 2.49 -11.96
C ILE A 81 9.61 3.99 -12.13
N GLN A 82 8.53 4.35 -12.77
CA GLN A 82 8.06 5.73 -12.85
C GLN A 82 6.66 5.82 -12.25
N MET A 83 6.41 6.87 -11.49
CA MET A 83 5.10 7.19 -10.95
C MET A 83 4.80 8.65 -11.21
N ALA A 84 3.55 8.96 -11.52
CA ALA A 84 3.05 10.32 -11.56
C ALA A 84 1.69 10.40 -10.89
N ALA A 85 1.43 11.51 -10.20
CA ALA A 85 0.11 11.86 -9.71
C ALA A 85 -0.22 13.28 -10.20
N ASP A 86 -1.37 13.42 -10.86
CA ASP A 86 -1.92 14.69 -11.35
C ASP A 86 -3.17 15.00 -10.52
N PHE A 87 -3.00 15.70 -9.42
CA PHE A 87 -4.09 16.18 -8.58
C PHE A 87 -4.69 17.45 -9.20
N VAL A 88 -6.02 17.50 -9.24
CA VAL A 88 -6.79 18.62 -9.82
C VAL A 88 -7.66 19.34 -8.79
N GLU A 89 -7.93 18.72 -7.65
CA GLU A 89 -8.70 19.23 -6.52
C GLU A 89 -7.93 19.02 -5.21
N PRO A 90 -8.03 19.95 -4.23
CA PRO A 90 -8.59 21.28 -4.32
C PRO A 90 -7.72 22.25 -5.15
N ASP A 91 -6.42 22.05 -5.16
CA ASP A 91 -5.43 22.81 -5.93
C ASP A 91 -4.65 21.87 -6.86
N LYS A 92 -4.27 22.37 -8.04
CA LYS A 92 -3.42 21.61 -8.96
C LYS A 92 -2.06 21.33 -8.35
N LYS A 93 -1.68 20.05 -8.35
CA LYS A 93 -0.39 19.57 -7.88
C LYS A 93 0.04 18.36 -8.70
N TYR A 94 1.29 18.36 -9.16
CA TYR A 94 1.89 17.22 -9.86
C TYR A 94 2.97 16.62 -9.00
N VAL A 95 2.94 15.31 -8.82
CA VAL A 95 4.01 14.56 -8.15
C VAL A 95 4.56 13.57 -9.15
N ILE A 96 5.87 13.62 -9.39
CA ILE A 96 6.54 12.68 -10.31
C ILE A 96 7.69 12.01 -9.59
N TYR A 97 7.76 10.69 -9.71
CA TYR A 97 8.94 9.91 -9.40
C TYR A 97 9.51 9.36 -10.72
N SER A 98 10.73 9.73 -11.05
CA SER A 98 11.45 9.25 -12.22
C SER A 98 12.96 9.41 -12.03
N GLY A 99 13.75 8.45 -12.52
CA GLY A 99 15.21 8.50 -12.41
C GLY A 99 15.72 8.58 -10.96
N GLY A 100 14.96 8.05 -9.98
CA GLY A 100 15.31 8.10 -8.56
C GLY A 100 15.02 9.43 -7.87
N LYS A 101 14.39 10.40 -8.53
CA LYS A 101 14.02 11.71 -7.99
C LYS A 101 12.51 11.83 -7.81
N ILE A 102 12.11 12.52 -6.76
CA ILE A 102 10.72 12.96 -6.57
C ILE A 102 10.65 14.45 -6.87
N GLN A 103 9.71 14.86 -7.71
CA GLN A 103 9.44 16.25 -8.03
C GLN A 103 7.98 16.56 -7.70
N VAL A 104 7.75 17.62 -6.95
CA VAL A 104 6.41 18.11 -6.59
C VAL A 104 6.26 19.51 -7.20
N TYR A 105 5.43 19.64 -8.24
CA TYR A 105 5.13 20.91 -8.89
C TYR A 105 3.80 21.47 -8.41
N GLN A 106 3.82 22.69 -7.94
CA GLN A 106 2.65 23.46 -7.50
C GLN A 106 2.46 24.65 -8.45
N PRO A 107 1.58 24.54 -9.47
CA PRO A 107 1.38 25.60 -10.47
C PRO A 107 0.94 26.94 -9.88
N LYS A 108 0.19 26.92 -8.77
CA LYS A 108 -0.32 28.13 -8.09
C LYS A 108 0.78 29.10 -7.66
N ILE A 109 1.94 28.56 -7.29
CA ILE A 109 3.13 29.33 -6.89
C ILE A 109 4.28 29.20 -7.89
N ASP A 110 4.06 28.48 -9.00
CA ASP A 110 5.01 28.17 -10.07
C ASP A 110 6.36 27.64 -9.52
N GLN A 111 6.27 26.65 -8.62
CA GLN A 111 7.44 26.09 -7.93
C GLN A 111 7.47 24.57 -8.03
N VAL A 112 8.67 24.03 -8.29
CA VAL A 112 8.99 22.61 -8.20
C VAL A 112 9.89 22.39 -6.99
N ASN A 113 9.47 21.53 -6.07
CA ASN A 113 10.30 21.01 -5.00
C ASN A 113 10.89 19.66 -5.44
N GLU A 114 12.21 19.55 -5.41
CA GLU A 114 12.94 18.33 -5.78
C GLU A 114 13.50 17.64 -4.54
N TYR A 115 13.23 16.33 -4.41
CA TYR A 115 13.75 15.46 -3.36
C TYR A 115 14.57 14.36 -4.01
N ASN A 116 15.80 14.18 -3.54
CA ASN A 116 16.69 13.16 -4.05
C ASN A 116 16.97 12.11 -2.95
N PRO A 117 16.23 11.02 -2.86
CA PRO A 117 16.37 10.02 -1.80
C PRO A 117 17.53 9.05 -2.07
N VAL A 118 18.73 9.55 -2.43
CA VAL A 118 19.88 8.70 -2.82
C VAL A 118 20.16 7.60 -1.81
N LYS A 119 20.13 7.94 -0.51
CA LYS A 119 20.40 6.97 0.57
C LYS A 119 19.26 5.99 0.82
N ASN A 120 18.05 6.27 0.31
CA ASN A 120 16.80 5.57 0.63
C ASN A 120 16.03 5.13 -0.62
N ARG A 121 16.69 5.14 -1.78
CA ARG A 121 16.05 4.88 -3.08
C ARG A 121 15.27 3.56 -3.08
N SER A 122 15.87 2.47 -2.62
CA SER A 122 15.21 1.15 -2.60
C SER A 122 13.99 1.10 -1.69
N GLU A 123 14.00 1.83 -0.55
CA GLU A 123 12.82 1.92 0.33
C GLU A 123 11.71 2.74 -0.33
N VAL A 124 12.05 3.86 -0.99
CA VAL A 124 11.09 4.68 -1.73
C VAL A 124 10.47 3.87 -2.87
N GLU A 125 11.30 3.17 -3.66
CA GLU A 125 10.81 2.34 -4.77
C GLU A 125 9.91 1.20 -4.28
N SER A 126 10.29 0.52 -3.19
CA SER A 126 9.45 -0.52 -2.56
C SER A 126 8.11 0.03 -2.09
N PHE A 127 8.10 1.25 -1.56
CA PHE A 127 6.88 1.93 -1.13
C PHE A 127 5.99 2.32 -2.32
N LEU A 128 6.58 2.83 -3.41
CA LEU A 128 5.84 3.26 -4.60
C LEU A 128 5.13 2.09 -5.31
N VAL A 129 5.71 0.89 -5.25
CA VAL A 129 5.11 -0.30 -5.91
C VAL A 129 4.17 -1.09 -5.00
N LEU A 130 3.89 -0.61 -3.78
CA LEU A 130 2.93 -1.27 -2.90
C LEU A 130 1.57 -1.41 -3.59
N GLY A 131 1.20 -2.66 -3.91
CA GLY A 131 -0.07 -2.96 -4.56
C GLY A 131 -0.15 -2.67 -6.06
N PHE A 132 0.90 -2.07 -6.68
CA PHE A 132 0.96 -1.86 -8.13
C PHE A 132 2.29 -2.38 -8.68
N GLY A 133 2.31 -3.66 -9.09
CA GLY A 133 3.48 -4.28 -9.70
C GLY A 133 4.60 -4.70 -8.75
N GLY A 134 4.45 -4.52 -7.45
CA GLY A 134 5.29 -5.16 -6.44
C GLY A 134 4.88 -6.61 -6.23
N GLY A 135 5.85 -7.53 -6.10
CA GLY A 135 5.58 -8.92 -5.77
C GLY A 135 5.03 -9.06 -4.35
N GLY A 136 4.04 -9.97 -4.18
CA GLY A 136 3.45 -10.21 -2.87
C GLY A 136 4.47 -10.74 -1.87
N HIS A 137 5.23 -11.77 -2.23
CA HIS A 137 6.27 -12.33 -1.37
C HIS A 137 7.46 -11.38 -1.15
N ASP A 138 7.67 -10.38 -2.02
CA ASP A 138 8.68 -9.36 -1.78
C ASP A 138 8.33 -8.46 -0.59
N LEU A 139 7.05 -8.31 -0.26
CA LEU A 139 6.60 -7.59 0.93
C LEU A 139 7.20 -8.19 2.21
N LEU A 140 7.33 -9.53 2.28
CA LEU A 140 7.89 -10.23 3.44
C LEU A 140 9.35 -9.88 3.72
N LYS A 141 10.08 -9.32 2.76
CA LYS A 141 11.47 -8.85 2.95
C LYS A 141 11.52 -7.60 3.82
N SER A 142 10.55 -6.69 3.62
CA SER A 142 10.55 -5.36 4.24
C SER A 142 9.52 -5.19 5.35
N TYR A 143 8.50 -6.05 5.39
CA TYR A 143 7.37 -5.94 6.32
C TYR A 143 7.08 -7.27 7.02
N GLU A 144 6.55 -7.18 8.24
CA GLU A 144 5.74 -8.23 8.83
C GLU A 144 4.35 -8.09 8.23
N VAL A 145 3.84 -9.15 7.59
CA VAL A 145 2.56 -9.11 6.86
C VAL A 145 1.57 -10.03 7.54
N LYS A 146 0.34 -9.52 7.76
CA LYS A 146 -0.78 -10.30 8.29
C LYS A 146 -1.96 -10.20 7.34
N PHE A 147 -2.68 -11.29 7.16
CA PHE A 147 -3.98 -11.32 6.55
C PHE A 147 -5.05 -10.95 7.58
N LEU A 148 -5.88 -9.96 7.26
CA LEU A 148 -6.95 -9.48 8.15
C LEU A 148 -8.34 -9.92 7.69
N GLY A 149 -8.42 -10.74 6.64
CA GLY A 149 -9.66 -11.25 6.09
C GLY A 149 -10.19 -10.46 4.89
N PRO A 150 -11.27 -10.96 4.28
CA PRO A 150 -11.96 -10.29 3.19
C PRO A 150 -12.73 -9.08 3.69
N GLU A 151 -12.81 -8.05 2.87
CA GLU A 151 -13.58 -6.82 3.11
C GLU A 151 -14.21 -6.33 1.79
N THR A 152 -15.22 -5.49 1.88
CA THR A 152 -15.84 -4.86 0.70
C THR A 152 -15.37 -3.41 0.59
N VAL A 153 -14.77 -3.05 -0.53
CA VAL A 153 -14.33 -1.68 -0.83
C VAL A 153 -15.05 -1.19 -2.07
N ASN A 154 -15.80 -0.10 -1.94
CA ASN A 154 -16.60 0.48 -3.03
C ASN A 154 -17.52 -0.55 -3.74
N GLY A 155 -18.10 -1.49 -2.98
CA GLY A 155 -18.97 -2.53 -3.50
C GLY A 155 -18.29 -3.73 -4.15
N ALA A 156 -16.96 -3.76 -4.20
CA ALA A 156 -16.16 -4.89 -4.70
C ALA A 156 -15.46 -5.64 -3.56
N ALA A 157 -15.28 -6.95 -3.73
CA ALA A 157 -14.52 -7.77 -2.80
C ALA A 157 -13.03 -7.37 -2.80
N ALA A 158 -12.42 -7.33 -1.63
CA ALA A 158 -11.00 -7.08 -1.45
C ALA A 158 -10.46 -7.92 -0.28
N GLU A 159 -9.19 -8.29 -0.36
CA GLU A 159 -8.46 -8.99 0.69
C GLU A 159 -7.60 -7.98 1.44
N LYS A 160 -7.80 -7.88 2.75
CA LYS A 160 -7.12 -6.90 3.59
C LYS A 160 -5.84 -7.46 4.18
N LEU A 161 -4.74 -6.75 3.96
CA LEU A 161 -3.43 -7.04 4.55
C LEU A 161 -3.01 -5.92 5.49
N GLU A 162 -2.38 -6.27 6.61
CA GLU A 162 -1.64 -5.34 7.47
C GLU A 162 -0.14 -5.56 7.27
N LEU A 163 0.58 -4.47 7.07
CA LEU A 163 2.03 -4.46 6.89
C LEU A 163 2.66 -3.59 7.99
N ILE A 164 3.58 -4.17 8.77
CA ILE A 164 4.37 -3.44 9.76
C ILE A 164 5.82 -3.40 9.26
N PRO A 165 6.40 -2.20 9.02
CA PRO A 165 7.76 -2.09 8.53
C PRO A 165 8.77 -2.73 9.49
N LYS A 166 9.72 -3.53 8.96
CA LYS A 166 10.82 -4.11 9.75
C LYS A 166 11.90 -3.08 10.06
N SER A 167 12.11 -2.14 9.15
CA SER A 167 13.07 -1.05 9.32
C SER A 167 12.58 -0.04 10.37
N THR A 168 13.39 0.19 11.41
CA THR A 168 13.11 1.21 12.44
C THR A 168 13.00 2.61 11.83
N ARG A 169 13.83 2.92 10.83
CA ARG A 169 13.76 4.20 10.13
C ARG A 169 12.43 4.43 9.44
N LEU A 170 11.91 3.40 8.77
CA LEU A 170 10.59 3.49 8.11
C LEU A 170 9.47 3.59 9.16
N ARG A 171 9.56 2.82 10.26
CA ARG A 171 8.58 2.89 11.37
C ARG A 171 8.49 4.25 12.05
N ASN A 172 9.57 5.03 12.06
CA ASN A 172 9.54 6.40 12.59
C ASN A 172 8.64 7.34 11.81
N ASN A 173 8.33 7.01 10.55
CA ASN A 173 7.45 7.81 9.69
C ASN A 173 6.12 7.09 9.40
N ILE A 174 6.15 5.75 9.30
CA ILE A 174 4.99 4.93 8.97
C ILE A 174 4.92 3.77 9.96
N ALA A 175 3.99 3.86 10.91
CA ALA A 175 3.82 2.85 11.95
C ALA A 175 3.28 1.53 11.39
N ARG A 176 2.31 1.61 10.46
CA ARG A 176 1.72 0.46 9.76
C ARG A 176 1.06 0.90 8.45
N ILE A 177 0.82 -0.07 7.58
CA ILE A 177 0.12 0.12 6.31
C ILE A 177 -1.00 -0.92 6.23
N LEU A 178 -2.17 -0.52 5.75
CA LEU A 178 -3.23 -1.42 5.34
C LEU A 178 -3.33 -1.40 3.82
N LEU A 179 -3.39 -2.58 3.22
CA LEU A 179 -3.63 -2.75 1.79
C LEU A 179 -4.92 -3.54 1.59
N TRP A 180 -5.74 -3.11 0.63
CA TRP A 180 -6.89 -3.86 0.15
C TRP A 180 -6.61 -4.32 -1.27
N ILE A 181 -6.45 -5.62 -1.42
CA ILE A 181 -6.04 -6.27 -2.68
C ILE A 181 -7.28 -6.84 -3.37
N ASP A 182 -7.48 -6.48 -4.62
CA ASP A 182 -8.48 -7.12 -5.49
C ASP A 182 -8.08 -8.59 -5.74
N PRO A 183 -8.88 -9.57 -5.31
CA PRO A 183 -8.52 -10.98 -5.41
C PRO A 183 -8.46 -11.50 -6.85
N ALA A 184 -9.12 -10.83 -7.80
CA ALA A 184 -9.10 -11.25 -9.21
C ALA A 184 -7.88 -10.70 -9.95
N ARG A 185 -7.42 -9.48 -9.60
CA ARG A 185 -6.35 -8.77 -10.31
C ARG A 185 -5.01 -8.77 -9.57
N GLY A 186 -4.98 -9.10 -8.28
CA GLY A 186 -3.77 -9.08 -7.45
C GLY A 186 -3.15 -7.70 -7.28
N ILE A 187 -3.97 -6.64 -7.36
CA ILE A 187 -3.54 -5.24 -7.22
C ILE A 187 -4.31 -4.54 -6.10
N SER A 188 -3.72 -3.48 -5.57
CA SER A 188 -4.36 -2.68 -4.54
C SER A 188 -5.50 -1.83 -5.10
N VAL A 189 -6.65 -1.81 -4.41
CA VAL A 189 -7.78 -0.92 -4.68
C VAL A 189 -7.87 0.19 -3.63
N GLN A 190 -7.19 0.02 -2.50
CA GLN A 190 -7.11 1.00 -1.43
C GLN A 190 -5.85 0.78 -0.60
N GLN A 191 -5.24 1.86 -0.10
CA GLN A 191 -4.05 1.83 0.74
C GLN A 191 -4.21 2.86 1.86
N GLN A 192 -3.85 2.48 3.08
CA GLN A 192 -3.87 3.40 4.22
C GLN A 192 -2.54 3.34 4.97
N PHE A 193 -1.92 4.50 5.15
CA PHE A 193 -0.63 4.67 5.77
C PHE A 193 -0.82 5.40 7.10
N PHE A 194 -0.48 4.76 8.20
CA PHE A 194 -0.60 5.33 9.54
C PHE A 194 0.74 5.85 10.03
N GLU A 195 0.76 7.06 10.51
CA GLU A 195 1.92 7.67 11.15
C GLU A 195 1.92 7.40 12.66
N PRO A 196 3.10 7.46 13.33
CA PRO A 196 3.17 7.32 14.80
C PRO A 196 2.39 8.39 15.56
N SER A 197 2.19 9.57 14.98
CA SER A 197 1.34 10.66 15.51
C SER A 197 -0.13 10.25 15.67
N GLY A 198 -0.57 9.25 14.89
CA GLY A 198 -1.96 8.86 14.73
C GLY A 198 -2.64 9.52 13.52
N ASP A 199 -1.90 10.34 12.78
CA ASP A 199 -2.32 10.80 11.47
C ASP A 199 -2.34 9.64 10.49
N TYR A 200 -3.09 9.78 9.40
CA TYR A 200 -3.04 8.79 8.33
C TYR A 200 -3.25 9.41 6.95
N ARG A 201 -2.80 8.70 5.94
CA ARG A 201 -3.09 8.96 4.53
C ARG A 201 -3.83 7.76 3.96
N LEU A 202 -4.92 8.01 3.25
CA LEU A 202 -5.77 6.99 2.64
C LEU A 202 -5.92 7.26 1.15
N ALA A 203 -5.33 6.38 0.34
CA ALA A 203 -5.52 6.38 -1.11
C ALA A 203 -6.65 5.43 -1.49
N LYS A 204 -7.66 5.92 -2.19
CA LYS A 204 -8.77 5.15 -2.78
C LYS A 204 -8.64 5.21 -4.29
N TYR A 205 -8.57 4.06 -4.93
CA TYR A 205 -8.40 3.94 -6.38
C TYR A 205 -9.69 3.49 -7.05
N SER A 206 -10.02 4.13 -8.16
CA SER A 206 -11.14 3.75 -9.02
C SER A 206 -10.74 3.83 -10.48
N GLU A 207 -11.58 3.30 -11.38
CA GLU A 207 -11.34 3.30 -12.83
C GLU A 207 -9.96 2.72 -13.20
N ILE A 208 -9.49 1.71 -12.46
CA ILE A 208 -8.15 1.16 -12.59
C ILE A 208 -8.00 0.44 -13.93
N GLN A 209 -7.12 0.94 -14.78
CA GLN A 209 -6.73 0.38 -16.07
C GLN A 209 -5.29 -0.14 -15.97
N ILE A 210 -5.08 -1.41 -16.33
CA ILE A 210 -3.78 -2.08 -16.24
C ILE A 210 -3.27 -2.37 -17.64
N ASN A 211 -1.96 -2.20 -17.83
CA ASN A 211 -1.24 -2.56 -19.06
C ASN A 211 -1.74 -1.84 -20.32
N GLN A 212 -2.37 -0.67 -20.15
CA GLN A 212 -2.71 0.22 -21.23
C GLN A 212 -1.52 1.11 -21.58
N LYS A 213 -1.45 1.58 -22.85
CA LYS A 213 -0.42 2.51 -23.29
C LYS A 213 -0.63 3.87 -22.60
N LEU A 214 0.36 4.32 -21.83
CA LEU A 214 0.36 5.64 -21.20
C LEU A 214 1.12 6.65 -22.05
N PRO A 215 0.68 7.92 -22.10
CA PRO A 215 1.43 8.97 -22.78
C PRO A 215 2.67 9.36 -21.97
N ASP A 216 3.80 9.56 -22.61
CA ASP A 216 5.04 10.01 -21.95
C ASP A 216 4.89 11.36 -21.24
N SER A 217 3.93 12.18 -21.70
CA SER A 217 3.61 13.46 -21.08
C SER A 217 3.03 13.32 -19.66
N ALA A 218 2.50 12.16 -19.28
CA ALA A 218 2.02 11.90 -17.92
C ALA A 218 3.18 11.93 -16.90
N PHE A 219 4.40 11.60 -17.35
CA PHE A 219 5.60 11.53 -16.51
C PHE A 219 6.52 12.76 -16.67
N LYS A 220 5.98 13.87 -17.18
CA LYS A 220 6.73 15.11 -17.39
C LYS A 220 5.99 16.29 -16.76
N LEU A 221 6.71 17.11 -16.00
CA LEU A 221 6.17 18.34 -15.48
C LEU A 221 5.92 19.36 -16.62
N LYS A 222 4.78 19.99 -16.60
CA LYS A 222 4.43 21.10 -17.52
C LYS A 222 4.78 22.44 -16.86
N THR A 223 6.06 22.71 -16.69
CA THR A 223 6.58 23.95 -16.11
C THR A 223 6.57 25.11 -17.07
N THR A 224 6.70 26.33 -16.55
CA THR A 224 6.90 27.55 -17.34
C THR A 224 8.39 27.93 -17.40
N GLY A 225 8.76 28.90 -18.25
CA GLY A 225 10.14 29.42 -18.28
C GLY A 225 10.54 30.21 -17.03
N LYS A 226 9.59 30.45 -16.08
CA LYS A 226 9.80 31.16 -14.82
C LYS A 226 9.72 30.28 -13.59
N THR A 227 9.42 28.99 -13.77
CA THR A 227 9.25 28.02 -12.67
C THR A 227 10.50 27.97 -11.79
N LYS A 228 10.30 28.14 -10.49
CA LYS A 228 11.38 28.03 -9.49
C LYS A 228 11.61 26.58 -9.14
N PHE A 229 12.87 26.15 -9.18
CA PHE A 229 13.28 24.83 -8.71
C PHE A 229 13.98 24.96 -7.36
N VAL A 230 13.47 24.24 -6.35
CA VAL A 230 13.98 24.24 -4.98
C VAL A 230 14.38 22.82 -4.63
N SER A 231 15.67 22.61 -4.37
CA SER A 231 16.13 21.32 -3.85
C SER A 231 15.88 21.25 -2.36
N ALA A 232 14.99 20.33 -1.96
CA ALA A 232 14.81 19.99 -0.55
C ALA A 232 15.90 18.99 -0.17
N GLN A 233 16.72 19.33 0.84
CA GLN A 233 17.64 18.38 1.43
C GLN A 233 16.83 17.38 2.27
N GLY A 234 16.90 16.09 1.90
CA GLY A 234 16.31 14.98 2.66
C GLY A 234 17.32 14.40 3.65
#